data_345b02c40163ac3d7de42ac9aabf04a3
#
_entry.id   345b02c40163ac3d7de42ac9aabf04a3
#
_cell.length_a   1.000
_cell.length_b   1.000
_cell.length_c   1.000
_cell.angle_alpha   90.00
_cell.angle_beta   90.00
_cell.angle_gamma   90.00
#
_symmetry.space_group_name_H-M   'P 1'
#
loop_
_entity.id
_entity.type
_entity.pdbx_description
1 polymer ?
#
loop_
_entity_poly.entity_id
_entity_poly.type
_entity_poly.pdbx_seq_one_letter_code
_entity_poly.pdbx_strand_id
1 'polypeptide(L)'
;MREKNYQYRPCLHGKKQRLKNRVLVTKVSATSDKQSMKRKNNIYEKIYSMENLILADAKARKGKADQYGIKVFDRDKEGNLLKLQQMLINKTYKTSPYSTFLIYEPKEREVFRLPYFPDRIAHHAIMNNLEKIFTDMFTTDTYSCIKHKGIHGAARSVKVALKDVEGTTYCLKLDIKKFYPNIDHAVLKSLLRRKFKDQDLLWLLDEIIDSTNGVPIGNYLSQFFANFYLTYFDHWIKEEKRVKHYFRYADDIVVFSDSKLYLHQLRSDIADYLIQHLKLTVKDNYQVFPVVARGVDFVGYVFFHTHTLLRKKIKQSFARMLANRRNDASINSYYGWAKHCNSKHLLKKLLHDKTV
;
A
#
# COMPACT_ATOMS: atom_id res chain seq x y z
N MET A 1 -61.43 52.99 1.60
CA MET A 1 -61.00 54.36 1.21
C MET A 1 -59.62 54.30 0.59
N ARG A 2 -59.55 54.69 -0.65
CA ARG A 2 -58.43 55.14 -1.45
C ARG A 2 -57.27 54.17 -1.72
N GLU A 3 -57.41 53.53 -2.88
CA GLU A 3 -56.34 53.04 -3.74
C GLU A 3 -55.37 54.15 -4.14
N LYS A 4 -54.09 53.90 -4.30
CA LYS A 4 -53.19 54.63 -5.16
C LYS A 4 -52.40 53.69 -6.05
N ASN A 5 -52.83 53.62 -7.28
CA ASN A 5 -52.11 53.11 -8.43
C ASN A 5 -50.83 53.91 -8.68
N TYR A 6 -49.68 53.21 -8.92
CA TYR A 6 -48.58 53.77 -9.65
C TYR A 6 -48.24 52.92 -10.86
N GLN A 7 -48.45 53.55 -12.05
CA GLN A 7 -48.18 53.01 -13.36
C GLN A 7 -46.69 52.94 -13.64
N TYR A 8 -46.26 51.84 -14.18
CA TYR A 8 -44.96 51.68 -14.82
C TYR A 8 -45.00 52.22 -16.25
N ARG A 9 -44.03 53.08 -16.64
CA ARG A 9 -43.66 53.38 -18.02
C ARG A 9 -42.38 52.68 -18.39
N PRO A 10 -42.24 52.06 -19.60
CA PRO A 10 -41.05 51.43 -20.06
C PRO A 10 -40.13 52.39 -20.79
N CYS A 11 -38.82 52.39 -20.50
CA CYS A 11 -37.81 53.01 -21.35
C CYS A 11 -37.08 51.89 -22.14
N LEU A 12 -37.37 51.89 -23.44
CA LEU A 12 -36.60 51.22 -24.46
C LEU A 12 -35.31 51.98 -24.74
N HIS A 13 -34.14 51.37 -24.62
CA HIS A 13 -33.03 51.56 -25.56
C HIS A 13 -32.04 50.42 -25.43
N GLY A 14 -31.85 49.73 -26.57
CA GLY A 14 -31.09 48.50 -26.75
C GLY A 14 -29.59 48.70 -26.74
N LYS A 15 -28.90 47.65 -26.38
CA LYS A 15 -27.67 47.20 -27.05
C LYS A 15 -27.52 45.69 -26.82
N LYS A 16 -27.71 44.94 -27.89
CA LYS A 16 -27.36 43.52 -27.97
C LYS A 16 -25.82 43.38 -27.75
N GLN A 17 -25.42 42.96 -26.60
CA GLN A 17 -24.06 42.43 -26.40
C GLN A 17 -24.14 40.89 -26.50
N ARG A 18 -23.63 40.38 -27.60
CA ARG A 18 -23.39 38.94 -27.80
C ARG A 18 -22.31 38.53 -26.78
N LEU A 19 -22.71 37.86 -25.72
CA LEU A 19 -21.79 37.07 -24.88
C LEU A 19 -21.31 35.87 -25.68
N LYS A 20 -20.13 35.95 -26.25
CA LYS A 20 -19.38 34.79 -26.74
C LYS A 20 -18.95 34.01 -25.52
N ASN A 21 -19.60 32.87 -25.28
CA ASN A 21 -19.10 31.84 -24.38
C ASN A 21 -17.77 31.31 -24.96
N ARG A 22 -16.67 31.91 -24.54
CA ARG A 22 -15.35 31.30 -24.62
C ARG A 22 -15.28 30.28 -23.48
N VAL A 23 -15.48 29.00 -23.83
CA VAL A 23 -15.01 27.88 -23.02
C VAL A 23 -13.48 28.08 -22.90
N LEU A 24 -13.04 28.57 -21.78
CA LEU A 24 -11.64 28.55 -21.37
C LEU A 24 -11.32 27.07 -21.07
N VAL A 25 -10.90 26.34 -22.09
CA VAL A 25 -10.11 25.13 -21.91
C VAL A 25 -8.80 25.60 -21.30
N THR A 26 -8.75 25.67 -19.97
CA THR A 26 -7.49 25.78 -19.25
C THR A 26 -6.67 24.55 -19.59
N LYS A 27 -5.71 24.72 -20.51
CA LYS A 27 -4.58 23.82 -20.61
C LYS A 27 -3.93 23.83 -19.22
N VAL A 28 -4.23 22.78 -18.43
CA VAL A 28 -3.42 22.46 -17.26
C VAL A 28 -2.04 22.12 -17.83
N SER A 29 -1.17 23.10 -17.78
CA SER A 29 0.24 22.93 -18.13
C SER A 29 0.80 21.90 -17.17
N ALA A 30 1.20 20.77 -17.71
CA ALA A 30 2.03 19.76 -17.05
C ALA A 30 3.40 20.40 -16.74
N THR A 31 3.48 21.16 -15.64
CA THR A 31 4.70 21.77 -15.15
C THR A 31 4.97 21.38 -13.70
N SER A 32 5.29 20.08 -13.49
CA SER A 32 6.04 19.63 -12.32
C SER A 32 6.86 18.36 -12.55
N ASP A 33 7.18 18.01 -13.80
CA ASP A 33 8.15 16.94 -14.09
C ASP A 33 9.59 17.45 -14.14
N LYS A 34 10.06 18.18 -13.14
CA LYS A 34 11.44 18.69 -13.06
C LYS A 34 12.34 17.99 -12.04
N GLN A 35 12.08 16.73 -11.73
CA GLN A 35 13.16 15.79 -11.50
C GLN A 35 12.94 14.64 -12.48
N SER A 36 13.61 14.70 -13.64
CA SER A 36 13.68 13.56 -14.55
C SER A 36 14.42 12.46 -13.79
N MET A 37 13.68 11.62 -13.09
CA MET A 37 14.25 10.43 -12.45
C MET A 37 14.89 9.61 -13.56
N LYS A 38 16.24 9.60 -13.63
CA LYS A 38 16.98 8.84 -14.63
C LYS A 38 16.43 7.42 -14.68
N ARG A 39 15.86 7.05 -15.82
CA ARG A 39 15.33 5.70 -16.05
C ARG A 39 16.48 4.69 -15.91
N LYS A 40 16.22 3.59 -15.21
CA LYS A 40 17.20 2.53 -14.97
C LYS A 40 17.30 1.58 -16.15
N ASN A 41 18.51 1.10 -16.43
CA ASN A 41 18.86 0.18 -17.52
C ASN A 41 19.90 -0.85 -17.06
N ASN A 42 20.15 -1.87 -17.86
CA ASN A 42 21.20 -2.88 -17.66
C ASN A 42 21.05 -3.59 -16.31
N ILE A 43 19.82 -4.02 -16.00
CA ILE A 43 19.48 -4.75 -14.76
C ILE A 43 19.24 -6.22 -15.06
N TYR A 44 18.70 -6.54 -16.23
CA TYR A 44 18.23 -7.90 -16.57
C TYR A 44 19.33 -8.95 -16.44
N GLU A 45 20.51 -8.69 -16.94
CA GLU A 45 21.66 -9.60 -16.85
C GLU A 45 22.02 -9.96 -15.42
N LYS A 46 21.90 -9.00 -14.50
CA LYS A 46 22.13 -9.23 -13.06
C LYS A 46 21.08 -10.14 -12.45
N ILE A 47 19.87 -10.17 -13.01
CA ILE A 47 18.78 -11.02 -12.50
C ILE A 47 19.09 -12.49 -12.75
N TYR A 48 19.52 -12.84 -13.95
CA TYR A 48 19.82 -14.22 -14.31
C TYR A 48 21.27 -14.66 -14.04
N SER A 49 22.13 -13.79 -13.49
CA SER A 49 23.48 -14.22 -13.10
C SER A 49 23.39 -15.37 -12.09
N MET A 50 24.27 -16.38 -12.23
CA MET A 50 24.25 -17.56 -11.37
C MET A 50 24.41 -17.19 -9.89
N GLU A 51 25.28 -16.23 -9.58
CA GLU A 51 25.46 -15.70 -8.23
C GLU A 51 24.15 -15.17 -7.64
N ASN A 52 23.37 -14.42 -8.44
CA ASN A 52 22.10 -13.89 -8.01
C ASN A 52 21.04 -14.99 -7.84
N LEU A 53 21.02 -16.01 -8.70
CA LEU A 53 20.09 -17.14 -8.57
C LEU A 53 20.37 -17.98 -7.32
N ILE A 54 21.65 -18.21 -6.98
CA ILE A 54 22.06 -18.86 -5.74
C ILE A 54 21.62 -18.02 -4.52
N LEU A 55 21.83 -16.71 -4.55
CA LEU A 55 21.38 -15.80 -3.50
C LEU A 55 19.84 -15.78 -3.39
N ALA A 56 19.15 -15.83 -4.52
CA ALA A 56 17.68 -15.88 -4.57
C ALA A 56 17.13 -17.15 -3.94
N ASP A 57 17.71 -18.31 -4.25
CA ASP A 57 17.38 -19.59 -3.60
C ASP A 57 17.60 -19.51 -2.08
N ALA A 58 18.76 -19.03 -1.62
CA ALA A 58 19.06 -18.89 -0.20
C ALA A 58 18.03 -18.00 0.53
N LYS A 59 17.59 -16.91 -0.08
CA LYS A 59 16.54 -16.04 0.47
C LYS A 59 15.14 -16.68 0.42
N ALA A 60 14.80 -17.35 -0.68
CA ALA A 60 13.49 -17.96 -0.89
C ALA A 60 13.19 -19.09 0.11
N ARG A 61 14.20 -19.87 0.49
CA ARG A 61 14.08 -21.00 1.43
C ARG A 61 14.16 -20.63 2.90
N LYS A 62 14.52 -19.39 3.24
CA LYS A 62 14.72 -18.98 4.63
C LYS A 62 13.49 -19.25 5.51
N GLY A 63 13.66 -20.07 6.56
CA GLY A 63 12.60 -20.49 7.46
C GLY A 63 11.58 -21.47 6.86
N LYS A 64 11.90 -22.11 5.73
CA LYS A 64 11.00 -23.02 5.00
C LYS A 64 11.70 -24.25 4.42
N ALA A 65 12.89 -24.59 4.89
CA ALA A 65 13.72 -25.67 4.32
C ALA A 65 12.99 -27.01 4.22
N ASP A 66 12.08 -27.30 5.15
CA ASP A 66 11.33 -28.56 5.20
C ASP A 66 10.15 -28.66 4.22
N GLN A 67 9.84 -27.58 3.48
CA GLN A 67 8.75 -27.61 2.52
C GLN A 67 9.04 -28.59 1.35
N TYR A 68 8.01 -29.36 0.96
CA TYR A 68 8.11 -30.36 -0.10
C TYR A 68 8.73 -29.83 -1.40
N GLY A 69 8.30 -28.64 -1.87
CA GLY A 69 8.82 -28.02 -3.09
C GLY A 69 10.33 -27.72 -3.02
N ILE A 70 10.89 -27.45 -1.83
CA ILE A 70 12.32 -27.24 -1.62
C ILE A 70 13.05 -28.57 -1.66
N LYS A 71 12.53 -29.61 -1.00
CA LYS A 71 13.11 -30.96 -1.04
C LYS A 71 13.16 -31.54 -2.45
N VAL A 72 12.14 -31.27 -3.27
CA VAL A 72 12.14 -31.64 -4.70
C VAL A 72 13.19 -30.88 -5.48
N PHE A 73 13.29 -29.56 -5.27
CA PHE A 73 14.30 -28.73 -5.92
C PHE A 73 15.74 -29.16 -5.56
N ASP A 74 15.98 -29.56 -4.31
CA ASP A 74 17.32 -29.93 -3.81
C ASP A 74 17.82 -31.29 -4.36
N ARG A 75 16.96 -32.09 -5.01
CA ARG A 75 17.39 -33.34 -5.67
C ARG A 75 18.36 -33.09 -6.83
N ASP A 76 18.20 -31.96 -7.50
CA ASP A 76 19.09 -31.48 -8.57
C ASP A 76 19.14 -29.95 -8.53
N LYS A 77 19.71 -29.44 -7.45
CA LYS A 77 19.75 -27.99 -7.21
C LYS A 77 20.49 -27.24 -8.32
N GLU A 78 21.66 -27.74 -8.72
CA GLU A 78 22.53 -27.09 -9.72
C GLU A 78 21.86 -27.12 -11.10
N GLY A 79 21.35 -28.27 -11.53
CA GLY A 79 20.64 -28.41 -12.80
C GLY A 79 19.38 -27.52 -12.84
N ASN A 80 18.64 -27.45 -11.76
CA ASN A 80 17.46 -26.57 -11.66
C ASN A 80 17.84 -25.08 -11.75
N LEU A 81 18.93 -24.65 -11.12
CA LEU A 81 19.41 -23.26 -11.25
C LEU A 81 19.87 -22.95 -12.65
N LEU A 82 20.61 -23.85 -13.29
CA LEU A 82 21.02 -23.73 -14.71
C LEU A 82 19.78 -23.66 -15.62
N LYS A 83 18.79 -24.51 -15.39
CA LYS A 83 17.54 -24.50 -16.14
C LYS A 83 16.83 -23.14 -16.03
N LEU A 84 16.70 -22.59 -14.82
CA LEU A 84 16.09 -21.28 -14.63
C LEU A 84 16.90 -20.17 -15.32
N GLN A 85 18.24 -20.23 -15.23
CA GLN A 85 19.10 -19.28 -15.93
C GLN A 85 18.85 -19.31 -17.45
N GLN A 86 18.81 -20.51 -18.05
CA GLN A 86 18.54 -20.66 -19.49
C GLN A 86 17.14 -20.17 -19.87
N MET A 87 16.13 -20.43 -19.03
CA MET A 87 14.76 -19.91 -19.25
C MET A 87 14.75 -18.37 -19.28
N LEU A 88 15.52 -17.72 -18.43
CA LEU A 88 15.61 -16.27 -18.40
C LEU A 88 16.45 -15.73 -19.59
N ILE A 89 17.60 -16.31 -19.88
CA ILE A 89 18.46 -15.91 -21.02
C ILE A 89 17.68 -16.02 -22.34
N ASN A 90 17.00 -17.14 -22.56
CA ASN A 90 16.25 -17.42 -23.79
C ASN A 90 14.86 -16.76 -23.81
N LYS A 91 14.47 -16.04 -22.75
CA LYS A 91 13.13 -15.44 -22.60
C LYS A 91 11.97 -16.43 -22.75
N THR A 92 12.18 -17.66 -22.28
CA THR A 92 11.18 -18.74 -22.29
C THR A 92 10.52 -18.92 -20.92
N TYR A 93 10.91 -18.13 -19.93
CA TYR A 93 10.26 -18.17 -18.63
C TYR A 93 8.77 -17.84 -18.75
N LYS A 94 7.95 -18.69 -18.13
CA LYS A 94 6.51 -18.51 -17.98
C LYS A 94 6.15 -18.73 -16.51
N THR A 95 5.31 -17.87 -15.98
CA THR A 95 4.78 -18.02 -14.63
C THR A 95 3.96 -19.31 -14.54
N SER A 96 4.24 -20.15 -13.58
CA SER A 96 3.52 -21.40 -13.36
C SER A 96 2.07 -21.15 -12.96
N PRO A 97 1.16 -22.11 -13.20
CA PRO A 97 -0.22 -22.02 -12.71
C PRO A 97 -0.26 -21.82 -11.19
N TYR A 98 -1.14 -20.94 -10.75
CA TYR A 98 -1.36 -20.69 -9.33
C TYR A 98 -2.19 -21.80 -8.68
N SER A 99 -1.84 -22.18 -7.47
CA SER A 99 -2.75 -22.83 -6.54
C SER A 99 -3.33 -21.78 -5.60
N THR A 100 -4.66 -21.83 -5.35
CA THR A 100 -5.33 -20.86 -4.50
C THR A 100 -5.89 -21.52 -3.25
N PHE A 101 -5.97 -20.76 -2.16
CA PHE A 101 -6.62 -21.17 -0.93
C PHE A 101 -7.19 -19.95 -0.19
N LEU A 102 -8.26 -20.17 0.58
CA LEU A 102 -8.92 -19.12 1.32
C LEU A 102 -8.34 -19.01 2.73
N ILE A 103 -8.09 -17.77 3.17
CA ILE A 103 -7.80 -17.41 4.55
C ILE A 103 -8.97 -16.61 5.09
N TYR A 104 -9.51 -17.00 6.25
CA TYR A 104 -10.71 -16.36 6.84
C TYR A 104 -10.41 -15.30 7.92
N GLU A 105 -9.16 -15.17 8.37
CA GLU A 105 -8.78 -14.20 9.39
C GLU A 105 -7.80 -13.14 8.88
N PRO A 106 -8.05 -11.87 9.18
CA PRO A 106 -9.20 -11.22 9.84
C PRO A 106 -10.41 -11.03 8.92
N LYS A 107 -10.27 -11.24 7.63
CA LYS A 107 -11.30 -11.22 6.57
C LYS A 107 -10.99 -12.34 5.59
N GLU A 108 -12.00 -12.83 4.92
CA GLU A 108 -11.83 -13.77 3.81
C GLU A 108 -10.97 -13.15 2.71
N ARG A 109 -9.93 -13.90 2.33
CA ARG A 109 -8.99 -13.53 1.25
C ARG A 109 -8.57 -14.77 0.51
N GLU A 110 -8.63 -14.70 -0.79
CA GLU A 110 -7.99 -15.69 -1.65
C GLU A 110 -6.48 -15.40 -1.73
N VAL A 111 -5.68 -16.40 -1.42
CA VAL A 111 -4.22 -16.33 -1.46
C VAL A 111 -3.72 -17.20 -2.59
N PHE A 112 -2.90 -16.62 -3.43
CA PHE A 112 -2.32 -17.24 -4.61
C PHE A 112 -0.92 -17.76 -4.27
N ARG A 113 -0.67 -19.01 -4.57
CA ARG A 113 0.60 -19.66 -4.28
C ARG A 113 1.24 -20.18 -5.56
N LEU A 114 2.48 -19.78 -5.79
CA LEU A 114 3.36 -20.32 -6.82
C LEU A 114 4.23 -21.45 -6.28
N PRO A 115 4.66 -22.40 -7.12
CA PRO A 115 5.63 -23.41 -6.75
C PRO A 115 6.96 -22.76 -6.32
N TYR A 116 7.79 -23.54 -5.62
CA TYR A 116 9.10 -23.06 -5.21
C TYR A 116 9.99 -22.78 -6.43
N PHE A 117 10.06 -23.75 -7.32
CA PHE A 117 10.78 -23.64 -8.60
C PHE A 117 9.78 -23.69 -9.76
N PRO A 118 9.92 -22.82 -10.75
CA PRO A 118 10.95 -21.79 -10.89
C PRO A 118 10.60 -20.46 -10.21
N ASP A 119 9.34 -20.22 -9.87
CA ASP A 119 8.75 -18.89 -9.67
C ASP A 119 9.25 -18.17 -8.43
N ARG A 120 9.30 -18.84 -7.27
CA ARG A 120 9.75 -18.17 -6.04
C ARG A 120 11.20 -17.74 -6.14
N ILE A 121 12.07 -18.55 -6.80
CA ILE A 121 13.46 -18.20 -7.02
C ILE A 121 13.55 -17.01 -7.99
N ALA A 122 12.78 -17.03 -9.10
CA ALA A 122 12.72 -15.92 -10.06
C ALA A 122 12.27 -14.62 -9.38
N HIS A 123 11.23 -14.64 -8.55
CA HIS A 123 10.76 -13.47 -7.82
C HIS A 123 11.83 -12.92 -6.86
N HIS A 124 12.56 -13.77 -6.15
CA HIS A 124 13.65 -13.33 -5.29
C HIS A 124 14.83 -12.81 -6.09
N ALA A 125 15.15 -13.39 -7.26
CA ALA A 125 16.21 -12.92 -8.14
C ALA A 125 15.93 -11.51 -8.67
N ILE A 126 14.68 -11.24 -9.08
CA ILE A 126 14.22 -9.92 -9.46
C ILE A 126 14.35 -8.95 -8.30
N MET A 127 13.83 -9.31 -7.12
CA MET A 127 13.81 -8.41 -5.97
C MET A 127 15.18 -8.14 -5.37
N ASN A 128 16.15 -9.03 -5.50
CA ASN A 128 17.54 -8.76 -5.13
C ASN A 128 18.09 -7.50 -5.83
N ASN A 129 17.62 -7.23 -7.05
CA ASN A 129 18.07 -6.10 -7.87
C ASN A 129 17.11 -4.89 -7.83
N LEU A 130 15.81 -5.11 -7.59
CA LEU A 130 14.81 -4.05 -7.68
C LEU A 130 14.36 -3.49 -6.31
N GLU A 131 14.54 -4.22 -5.20
CA GLU A 131 14.08 -3.80 -3.87
C GLU A 131 14.54 -2.39 -3.51
N LYS A 132 15.85 -2.12 -3.67
CA LYS A 132 16.41 -0.81 -3.38
C LYS A 132 15.85 0.26 -4.32
N ILE A 133 15.70 -0.04 -5.61
CA ILE A 133 15.17 0.90 -6.60
C ILE A 133 13.73 1.30 -6.27
N PHE A 134 12.88 0.34 -5.87
CA PHE A 134 11.52 0.62 -5.46
C PHE A 134 11.47 1.40 -4.14
N THR A 135 12.24 0.96 -3.13
CA THR A 135 12.22 1.61 -1.81
C THR A 135 12.75 3.05 -1.84
N ASP A 136 13.70 3.35 -2.71
CA ASP A 136 14.22 4.72 -2.92
C ASP A 136 13.17 5.65 -3.56
N MET A 137 12.13 5.10 -4.20
CA MET A 137 11.02 5.86 -4.78
C MET A 137 9.88 6.10 -3.81
N PHE A 138 9.74 5.28 -2.79
CA PHE A 138 8.64 5.40 -1.83
C PHE A 138 8.85 6.59 -0.91
N THR A 139 7.77 7.30 -0.61
CA THR A 139 7.81 8.38 0.38
C THR A 139 8.14 7.85 1.78
N THR A 140 8.60 8.73 2.66
CA THR A 140 8.85 8.40 4.06
C THR A 140 7.63 7.86 4.77
N ASP A 141 6.43 8.22 4.30
CA ASP A 141 5.13 7.93 4.88
C ASP A 141 4.48 6.64 4.36
N THR A 142 5.20 5.87 3.52
CA THR A 142 4.85 4.51 3.08
C THR A 142 5.49 3.49 4.00
N TYR A 143 4.70 2.57 4.59
CA TYR A 143 5.19 1.67 5.65
C TYR A 143 5.09 0.18 5.35
N SER A 144 4.15 -0.24 4.48
CA SER A 144 3.92 -1.66 4.21
C SER A 144 5.09 -2.30 3.45
N CYS A 145 5.51 -3.50 3.88
CA CYS A 145 6.50 -4.33 3.19
C CYS A 145 7.86 -3.66 2.92
N ILE A 146 8.21 -2.66 3.71
CA ILE A 146 9.50 -1.97 3.66
C ILE A 146 10.33 -2.38 4.88
N LYS A 147 11.56 -2.84 4.63
CA LYS A 147 12.49 -3.24 5.68
C LYS A 147 12.70 -2.09 6.68
N HIS A 148 12.71 -2.41 7.97
CA HIS A 148 12.83 -1.48 9.11
C HIS A 148 11.67 -0.49 9.32
N LYS A 149 10.61 -0.51 8.50
CA LYS A 149 9.39 0.29 8.69
C LYS A 149 8.26 -0.55 9.31
N GLY A 150 7.44 -1.21 8.51
CA GLY A 150 6.36 -2.07 8.97
C GLY A 150 5.33 -1.37 9.88
N ILE A 151 4.50 -2.17 10.56
CA ILE A 151 3.45 -1.71 11.47
C ILE A 151 3.97 -0.86 12.63
N HIS A 152 5.13 -1.24 13.20
CA HIS A 152 5.71 -0.52 14.33
C HIS A 152 6.37 0.80 13.90
N GLY A 153 6.89 0.86 12.66
CA GLY A 153 7.34 2.11 12.06
C GLY A 153 6.20 3.10 11.89
N ALA A 154 5.11 2.65 11.27
CA ALA A 154 3.88 3.45 11.13
C ALA A 154 3.34 3.92 12.48
N ALA A 155 3.27 3.02 13.48
CA ALA A 155 2.81 3.36 14.81
C ALA A 155 3.67 4.43 15.50
N ARG A 156 4.99 4.37 15.37
CA ARG A 156 5.90 5.41 15.90
C ARG A 156 5.66 6.75 15.24
N SER A 157 5.55 6.78 13.91
CA SER A 157 5.35 8.03 13.17
C SER A 157 4.00 8.68 13.47
N VAL A 158 2.92 7.89 13.58
CA VAL A 158 1.60 8.40 14.00
C VAL A 158 1.66 8.99 15.42
N LYS A 159 2.34 8.34 16.37
CA LYS A 159 2.52 8.88 17.73
C LYS A 159 3.29 10.20 17.73
N VAL A 160 4.30 10.33 16.86
CA VAL A 160 5.06 11.59 16.74
C VAL A 160 4.15 12.69 16.18
N ALA A 161 3.37 12.40 15.14
CA ALA A 161 2.43 13.35 14.57
C ALA A 161 1.39 13.84 15.57
N LEU A 162 0.82 12.94 16.38
CA LEU A 162 -0.19 13.25 17.39
C LEU A 162 0.32 14.11 18.57
N LYS A 163 1.62 14.40 18.67
CA LYS A 163 2.13 15.42 19.59
C LYS A 163 1.76 16.84 19.15
N ASP A 164 1.54 17.05 17.85
CA ASP A 164 0.96 18.25 17.27
C ASP A 164 -0.57 18.19 17.43
N VAL A 165 -1.08 18.46 18.64
CA VAL A 165 -2.49 18.30 19.00
C VAL A 165 -3.40 19.16 18.13
N GLU A 166 -3.01 20.42 17.88
CA GLU A 166 -3.76 21.37 17.06
C GLU A 166 -3.79 20.89 15.61
N GLY A 167 -2.65 20.61 15.00
CA GLY A 167 -2.54 20.16 13.61
C GLY A 167 -3.12 18.77 13.35
N THR A 168 -3.52 18.01 14.38
CA THR A 168 -4.09 16.65 14.29
C THR A 168 -5.46 16.52 14.96
N THR A 169 -6.21 17.62 15.07
CA THR A 169 -7.54 17.64 15.68
C THR A 169 -8.51 16.66 15.01
N TYR A 170 -8.48 16.59 13.68
CA TYR A 170 -9.33 15.69 12.86
C TYR A 170 -8.50 14.65 12.12
N CYS A 171 -9.12 13.50 11.90
CA CYS A 171 -8.57 12.40 11.13
C CYS A 171 -9.48 12.08 9.94
N LEU A 172 -8.91 12.02 8.74
CA LEU A 172 -9.50 11.32 7.59
C LEU A 172 -8.91 9.92 7.55
N LYS A 173 -9.77 8.92 7.61
CA LYS A 173 -9.43 7.53 7.37
C LYS A 173 -10.14 7.02 6.14
N LEU A 174 -9.41 6.43 5.21
CA LEU A 174 -9.94 5.83 4.00
C LEU A 174 -9.18 4.57 3.62
N ASP A 175 -9.83 3.73 2.81
CA ASP A 175 -9.33 2.44 2.37
C ASP A 175 -9.70 2.29 0.88
N ILE A 176 -8.86 1.69 0.08
CA ILE A 176 -9.09 1.47 -1.35
C ILE A 176 -9.91 0.18 -1.54
N LYS A 177 -10.93 0.23 -2.38
CA LYS A 177 -11.83 -0.91 -2.62
C LYS A 177 -11.11 -2.02 -3.40
N LYS A 178 -11.02 -3.22 -2.81
CA LYS A 178 -10.42 -4.41 -3.42
C LYS A 178 -9.07 -4.09 -4.09
N PHE A 179 -8.15 -3.43 -3.38
CA PHE A 179 -6.94 -2.83 -3.93
C PHE A 179 -6.15 -3.79 -4.85
N TYR A 180 -5.67 -4.91 -4.33
CA TYR A 180 -4.85 -5.86 -5.09
C TYR A 180 -5.55 -6.41 -6.35
N PRO A 181 -6.80 -6.89 -6.29
CA PRO A 181 -7.52 -7.34 -7.48
C PRO A 181 -7.82 -6.26 -8.51
N ASN A 182 -7.90 -4.99 -8.08
CA ASN A 182 -8.25 -3.85 -8.95
C ASN A 182 -7.03 -3.09 -9.48
N ILE A 183 -5.81 -3.57 -9.26
CA ILE A 183 -4.63 -2.98 -9.91
C ILE A 183 -4.72 -3.24 -11.41
N ASP A 184 -4.84 -2.17 -12.20
CA ASP A 184 -4.90 -2.24 -13.66
C ASP A 184 -3.50 -2.49 -14.24
N HIS A 185 -3.36 -3.54 -15.04
CA HIS A 185 -2.08 -3.96 -15.61
C HIS A 185 -1.50 -2.92 -16.56
N ALA A 186 -2.32 -2.29 -17.40
CA ALA A 186 -1.84 -1.27 -18.35
C ALA A 186 -1.27 -0.06 -17.61
N VAL A 187 -1.92 0.36 -16.52
CA VAL A 187 -1.42 1.44 -15.65
C VAL A 187 -0.12 1.01 -14.97
N LEU A 188 -0.08 -0.18 -14.33
CA LEU A 188 1.12 -0.68 -13.65
C LEU A 188 2.33 -0.76 -14.60
N LYS A 189 2.13 -1.33 -15.79
CA LYS A 189 3.15 -1.43 -16.84
C LYS A 189 3.62 -0.05 -17.31
N SER A 190 2.69 0.90 -17.48
CA SER A 190 3.03 2.28 -17.83
C SER A 190 3.92 2.93 -16.75
N LEU A 191 3.57 2.77 -15.47
CA LEU A 191 4.36 3.29 -14.35
C LEU A 191 5.77 2.66 -14.31
N LEU A 192 5.88 1.33 -14.55
CA LEU A 192 7.18 0.65 -14.62
C LEU A 192 8.05 1.19 -15.76
N ARG A 193 7.46 1.45 -16.93
CA ARG A 193 8.15 2.05 -18.10
C ARG A 193 8.61 3.49 -17.85
N ARG A 194 7.95 4.21 -16.95
CA ARG A 194 8.45 5.54 -16.48
C ARG A 194 9.76 5.40 -15.71
N LYS A 195 9.99 4.27 -14.99
CA LYS A 195 11.17 4.04 -14.15
C LYS A 195 12.28 3.26 -14.86
N PHE A 196 11.91 2.27 -15.65
CA PHE A 196 12.81 1.35 -16.30
C PHE A 196 12.80 1.56 -17.84
N LYS A 197 13.96 1.44 -18.48
CA LYS A 197 14.09 1.40 -19.94
C LYS A 197 14.69 0.09 -20.46
N ASP A 198 15.06 -0.83 -19.56
CA ASP A 198 15.57 -2.16 -19.82
C ASP A 198 14.42 -3.03 -20.37
N GLN A 199 14.44 -3.31 -21.68
CA GLN A 199 13.33 -3.99 -22.36
C GLN A 199 13.19 -5.43 -21.91
N ASP A 200 14.29 -6.09 -21.61
CA ASP A 200 14.31 -7.49 -21.18
C ASP A 200 13.78 -7.63 -19.75
N LEU A 201 14.14 -6.69 -18.89
CA LEU A 201 13.51 -6.57 -17.56
C LEU A 201 12.01 -6.33 -17.67
N LEU A 202 11.60 -5.39 -18.54
CA LEU A 202 10.19 -5.06 -18.72
C LEU A 202 9.40 -6.25 -19.27
N TRP A 203 9.98 -7.03 -20.19
CA TRP A 203 9.41 -8.29 -20.67
C TRP A 203 9.12 -9.27 -19.48
N LEU A 204 10.12 -9.49 -18.62
CA LEU A 204 9.97 -10.39 -17.49
C LEU A 204 8.92 -9.90 -16.48
N LEU A 205 8.89 -8.59 -16.20
CA LEU A 205 7.89 -8.01 -15.31
C LEU A 205 6.48 -8.10 -15.91
N ASP A 206 6.33 -7.88 -17.21
CA ASP A 206 5.06 -7.99 -17.93
C ASP A 206 4.52 -9.44 -17.90
N GLU A 207 5.39 -10.44 -18.12
CA GLU A 207 5.04 -11.86 -18.02
C GLU A 207 4.46 -12.21 -16.63
N ILE A 208 5.08 -11.69 -15.56
CA ILE A 208 4.61 -11.93 -14.19
C ILE A 208 3.31 -11.16 -13.90
N ILE A 209 3.19 -9.94 -14.38
CA ILE A 209 1.99 -9.12 -14.19
C ILE A 209 0.79 -9.75 -14.89
N ASP A 210 0.97 -10.23 -16.13
CA ASP A 210 -0.12 -10.82 -16.94
C ASP A 210 -0.52 -12.23 -16.51
N SER A 211 0.20 -12.84 -15.58
CA SER A 211 -0.06 -14.22 -15.14
C SER A 211 -1.38 -14.42 -14.41
N THR A 212 -2.05 -13.34 -13.96
CA THR A 212 -3.35 -13.37 -13.28
C THR A 212 -4.03 -12.01 -13.35
N ASN A 213 -5.31 -11.93 -13.05
CA ASN A 213 -6.03 -10.66 -12.95
C ASN A 213 -5.59 -9.86 -11.72
N GLY A 214 -5.36 -8.55 -11.89
CA GLY A 214 -4.84 -7.70 -10.83
C GLY A 214 -3.44 -8.13 -10.37
N VAL A 215 -3.15 -7.97 -9.08
CA VAL A 215 -1.89 -8.41 -8.47
C VAL A 215 -2.19 -9.41 -7.36
N PRO A 216 -1.71 -10.67 -7.46
CA PRO A 216 -2.13 -11.76 -6.58
C PRO A 216 -1.58 -11.59 -5.16
N ILE A 217 -2.43 -11.79 -4.16
CA ILE A 217 -2.01 -11.82 -2.76
C ILE A 217 -1.26 -13.12 -2.49
N GLY A 218 -0.06 -13.04 -1.95
CA GLY A 218 0.76 -14.20 -1.58
C GLY A 218 2.13 -14.25 -2.27
N ASN A 219 2.33 -13.50 -3.33
CA ASN A 219 3.61 -13.41 -4.02
C ASN A 219 4.49 -12.29 -3.46
N TYR A 220 5.79 -12.52 -3.45
CA TYR A 220 6.76 -11.56 -2.92
C TYR A 220 6.78 -10.25 -3.73
N LEU A 221 6.78 -10.33 -5.07
CA LEU A 221 6.73 -9.16 -5.95
C LEU A 221 5.44 -8.35 -5.79
N SER A 222 4.32 -8.99 -5.56
CA SER A 222 3.00 -8.35 -5.50
C SER A 222 2.94 -7.20 -4.51
N GLN A 223 3.62 -7.33 -3.37
CA GLN A 223 3.66 -6.29 -2.35
C GLN A 223 4.41 -5.04 -2.80
N PHE A 224 5.48 -5.23 -3.58
CA PHE A 224 6.24 -4.12 -4.15
C PHE A 224 5.51 -3.48 -5.32
N PHE A 225 4.87 -4.26 -6.19
CA PHE A 225 4.01 -3.73 -7.25
C PHE A 225 2.86 -2.89 -6.70
N ALA A 226 2.20 -3.37 -5.64
CA ALA A 226 1.13 -2.64 -4.98
C ALA A 226 1.61 -1.30 -4.38
N ASN A 227 2.76 -1.29 -3.68
CA ASN A 227 3.33 -0.05 -3.19
C ASN A 227 3.79 0.88 -4.32
N PHE A 228 4.40 0.33 -5.35
CA PHE A 228 4.87 1.09 -6.51
C PHE A 228 3.71 1.73 -7.29
N TYR A 229 2.59 1.04 -7.40
CA TYR A 229 1.38 1.53 -8.05
C TYR A 229 0.85 2.83 -7.42
N LEU A 230 0.98 2.97 -6.10
CA LEU A 230 0.57 4.16 -5.36
C LEU A 230 1.69 5.20 -5.15
N THR A 231 2.92 4.93 -5.63
CA THR A 231 4.06 5.82 -5.35
C THR A 231 3.84 7.24 -5.84
N TYR A 232 3.38 7.41 -7.08
CA TYR A 232 3.14 8.75 -7.64
C TYR A 232 1.96 9.46 -6.96
N PHE A 233 0.98 8.71 -6.48
CA PHE A 233 -0.09 9.23 -5.63
C PHE A 233 0.46 9.72 -4.28
N ASP A 234 1.36 8.98 -3.65
CA ASP A 234 2.00 9.41 -2.40
C ASP A 234 2.78 10.71 -2.58
N HIS A 235 3.54 10.83 -3.68
CA HIS A 235 4.25 12.07 -4.02
C HIS A 235 3.30 13.23 -4.28
N TRP A 236 2.21 13.01 -5.02
CA TRP A 236 1.18 14.03 -5.25
C TRP A 236 0.58 14.53 -3.92
N ILE A 237 0.25 13.64 -2.98
CA ILE A 237 -0.23 14.02 -1.64
C ILE A 237 0.81 14.87 -0.89
N LYS A 238 2.09 14.52 -0.96
CA LYS A 238 3.15 15.19 -0.19
C LYS A 238 3.64 16.47 -0.86
N GLU A 239 3.80 16.51 -2.15
CA GLU A 239 4.49 17.57 -2.88
C GLU A 239 3.52 18.59 -3.44
N GLU A 240 2.37 18.16 -4.01
CA GLU A 240 1.38 19.05 -4.60
C GLU A 240 0.31 19.46 -3.58
N LYS A 241 -0.30 18.51 -2.87
CA LYS A 241 -1.29 18.79 -1.82
C LYS A 241 -0.65 19.26 -0.51
N ARG A 242 0.66 19.08 -0.35
CA ARG A 242 1.47 19.50 0.81
C ARG A 242 0.91 19.02 2.15
N VAL A 243 0.34 17.81 2.16
CA VAL A 243 -0.23 17.21 3.37
C VAL A 243 0.87 16.92 4.38
N LYS A 244 0.82 17.60 5.55
CA LYS A 244 1.83 17.46 6.61
C LYS A 244 1.81 16.07 7.23
N HIS A 245 0.65 15.59 7.66
CA HIS A 245 0.45 14.36 8.41
C HIS A 245 -0.31 13.33 7.56
N TYR A 246 0.44 12.56 6.77
CA TYR A 246 -0.03 11.50 5.88
C TYR A 246 0.64 10.19 6.24
N PHE A 247 -0.11 9.09 6.30
CA PHE A 247 0.39 7.75 6.61
C PHE A 247 -0.32 6.72 5.78
N ARG A 248 0.44 5.88 5.06
CA ARG A 248 -0.12 4.80 4.25
C ARG A 248 0.47 3.44 4.60
N TYR A 249 -0.39 2.48 4.86
CA TYR A 249 -0.03 1.08 5.04
C TYR A 249 -0.81 0.22 4.02
N ALA A 250 -0.18 -0.13 2.90
CA ALA A 250 -0.81 -0.73 1.72
C ALA A 250 -1.97 0.16 1.21
N ASP A 251 -3.21 -0.28 1.36
CA ASP A 251 -4.45 0.38 0.98
C ASP A 251 -5.11 1.21 2.11
N ASP A 252 -4.63 1.08 3.35
CA ASP A 252 -5.14 1.82 4.52
C ASP A 252 -4.42 3.16 4.65
N ILE A 253 -5.16 4.27 4.51
CA ILE A 253 -4.65 5.64 4.48
C ILE A 253 -5.24 6.43 5.64
N VAL A 254 -4.36 7.15 6.34
CA VAL A 254 -4.70 8.05 7.44
C VAL A 254 -4.07 9.41 7.19
N VAL A 255 -4.88 10.47 7.29
CA VAL A 255 -4.47 11.87 7.18
C VAL A 255 -4.99 12.65 8.37
N PHE A 256 -4.17 13.53 8.94
CA PHE A 256 -4.60 14.46 9.99
C PHE A 256 -4.56 15.91 9.51
N SER A 257 -5.47 16.71 10.06
CA SER A 257 -5.53 18.16 9.89
C SER A 257 -6.28 18.80 11.06
N ASP A 258 -6.09 20.09 11.23
CA ASP A 258 -6.88 21.00 12.08
C ASP A 258 -8.27 21.31 11.49
N SER A 259 -8.45 21.15 10.17
CA SER A 259 -9.66 21.49 9.44
C SER A 259 -10.43 20.27 8.95
N LYS A 260 -11.63 20.07 9.48
CA LYS A 260 -12.56 19.03 9.01
C LYS A 260 -12.98 19.26 7.56
N LEU A 261 -13.23 20.53 7.18
CA LEU A 261 -13.64 20.91 5.82
C LEU A 261 -12.54 20.58 4.81
N TYR A 262 -11.28 20.91 5.13
CA TYR A 262 -10.13 20.55 4.31
C TYR A 262 -10.03 19.04 4.07
N LEU A 263 -10.23 18.22 5.12
CA LEU A 263 -10.20 16.77 4.99
C LEU A 263 -11.32 16.22 4.08
N HIS A 264 -12.50 16.81 4.08
CA HIS A 264 -13.56 16.43 3.15
C HIS A 264 -13.20 16.79 1.70
N GLN A 265 -12.63 17.99 1.47
CA GLN A 265 -12.15 18.39 0.15
C GLN A 265 -11.01 17.49 -0.33
N LEU A 266 -10.02 17.24 0.53
CA LEU A 266 -8.90 16.35 0.23
C LEU A 266 -9.38 14.91 -0.11
N ARG A 267 -10.41 14.42 0.59
CA ARG A 267 -11.03 13.11 0.25
C ARG A 267 -11.59 13.09 -1.17
N SER A 268 -12.25 14.17 -1.60
CA SER A 268 -12.76 14.27 -2.98
C SER A 268 -11.60 14.28 -3.97
N ASP A 269 -10.59 15.10 -3.74
CA ASP A 269 -9.40 15.19 -4.59
C ASP A 269 -8.66 13.83 -4.69
N ILE A 270 -8.58 13.09 -3.58
CA ILE A 270 -8.01 11.73 -3.54
C ILE A 270 -8.84 10.77 -4.41
N ALA A 271 -10.17 10.81 -4.28
CA ALA A 271 -11.03 9.93 -5.08
C ALA A 271 -10.89 10.21 -6.57
N ASP A 272 -10.85 11.49 -6.97
CA ASP A 272 -10.69 11.91 -8.36
C ASP A 272 -9.32 11.47 -8.91
N TYR A 273 -8.24 11.68 -8.14
CA TYR A 273 -6.90 11.22 -8.55
C TYR A 273 -6.85 9.70 -8.76
N LEU A 274 -7.37 8.94 -7.79
CA LEU A 274 -7.35 7.48 -7.85
C LEU A 274 -8.14 6.94 -9.05
N ILE A 275 -9.31 7.52 -9.35
CA ILE A 275 -10.12 7.13 -10.51
C ILE A 275 -9.42 7.50 -11.82
N GLN A 276 -8.96 8.73 -11.96
CA GLN A 276 -8.45 9.26 -13.23
C GLN A 276 -7.07 8.66 -13.59
N HIS A 277 -6.18 8.49 -12.62
CA HIS A 277 -4.79 8.09 -12.87
C HIS A 277 -4.52 6.61 -12.61
N LEU A 278 -5.27 5.99 -11.68
CA LEU A 278 -4.99 4.64 -11.21
C LEU A 278 -6.16 3.67 -11.38
N LYS A 279 -7.31 4.12 -11.90
CA LYS A 279 -8.52 3.31 -12.05
C LYS A 279 -8.95 2.60 -10.75
N LEU A 280 -8.66 3.23 -9.62
CA LEU A 280 -9.01 2.73 -8.29
C LEU A 280 -10.14 3.54 -7.68
N THR A 281 -10.90 2.93 -6.77
CA THR A 281 -12.00 3.59 -6.05
C THR A 281 -11.79 3.51 -4.55
N VAL A 282 -12.13 4.59 -3.85
CA VAL A 282 -12.18 4.63 -2.38
C VAL A 282 -13.40 3.87 -1.91
N LYS A 283 -13.32 3.17 -0.77
CA LYS A 283 -14.50 2.57 -0.14
C LYS A 283 -15.46 3.64 0.38
N ASP A 284 -16.77 3.36 0.31
CA ASP A 284 -17.81 4.29 0.74
C ASP A 284 -17.82 4.56 2.25
N ASN A 285 -17.23 3.66 3.04
CA ASN A 285 -17.14 3.75 4.50
C ASN A 285 -15.94 4.58 5.02
N TYR A 286 -15.43 5.54 4.22
CA TYR A 286 -14.44 6.49 4.70
C TYR A 286 -14.98 7.32 5.87
N GLN A 287 -14.09 7.89 6.68
CA GLN A 287 -14.48 8.57 7.90
C GLN A 287 -13.66 9.82 8.11
N VAL A 288 -14.34 10.93 8.45
CA VAL A 288 -13.71 12.15 8.95
C VAL A 288 -14.26 12.41 10.35
N PHE A 289 -13.39 12.42 11.36
CA PHE A 289 -13.81 12.49 12.76
C PHE A 289 -12.76 13.18 13.64
N PRO A 290 -13.17 13.78 14.79
CA PRO A 290 -12.24 14.29 15.78
C PRO A 290 -11.45 13.14 16.42
N VAL A 291 -10.11 13.29 16.52
CA VAL A 291 -9.23 12.26 17.10
C VAL A 291 -9.57 11.97 18.56
N VAL A 292 -9.94 13.02 19.32
CA VAL A 292 -10.28 12.90 20.75
C VAL A 292 -11.53 12.06 20.99
N ALA A 293 -12.47 12.01 20.03
CA ALA A 293 -13.77 11.36 20.22
C ALA A 293 -13.68 9.84 20.36
N ARG A 294 -12.83 9.18 19.57
CA ARG A 294 -12.74 7.70 19.55
C ARG A 294 -11.36 7.12 19.27
N GLY A 295 -10.35 8.00 19.05
CA GLY A 295 -9.04 7.62 18.62
C GLY A 295 -8.99 7.12 17.17
N VAL A 296 -7.79 6.91 16.67
CA VAL A 296 -7.51 6.50 15.28
C VAL A 296 -7.11 5.02 15.26
N ASP A 297 -7.97 4.17 14.71
CA ASP A 297 -7.68 2.75 14.50
C ASP A 297 -6.84 2.57 13.24
N PHE A 298 -5.54 2.33 13.41
CA PHE A 298 -4.58 2.12 12.32
C PHE A 298 -3.51 1.09 12.72
N VAL A 299 -3.06 0.28 11.78
CA VAL A 299 -2.01 -0.74 11.92
C VAL A 299 -2.08 -1.58 13.22
N GLY A 300 -3.28 -1.90 13.68
CA GLY A 300 -3.49 -2.75 14.87
C GLY A 300 -3.52 -2.04 16.21
N TYR A 301 -3.45 -0.71 16.21
CA TYR A 301 -3.55 0.14 17.40
C TYR A 301 -4.67 1.15 17.27
N VAL A 302 -5.11 1.71 18.42
CA VAL A 302 -5.99 2.88 18.49
C VAL A 302 -5.21 4.00 19.14
N PHE A 303 -4.96 5.07 18.37
CA PHE A 303 -4.15 6.20 18.78
C PHE A 303 -5.00 7.36 19.26
N PHE A 304 -4.65 7.93 20.39
CA PHE A 304 -5.14 9.18 20.94
C PHE A 304 -3.96 10.15 21.10
N HIS A 305 -4.22 11.44 21.29
CA HIS A 305 -3.15 12.41 21.57
C HIS A 305 -2.37 12.06 22.85
N THR A 306 -3.05 11.55 23.87
CA THR A 306 -2.46 11.25 25.20
C THR A 306 -1.92 9.84 25.33
N HIS A 307 -2.49 8.87 24.62
CA HIS A 307 -2.15 7.45 24.78
C HIS A 307 -2.44 6.61 23.53
N THR A 308 -1.96 5.38 23.54
CA THR A 308 -2.20 4.42 22.47
C THR A 308 -2.64 3.09 23.05
N LEU A 309 -3.71 2.52 22.52
CA LEU A 309 -4.27 1.24 22.93
C LEU A 309 -4.03 0.16 21.87
N LEU A 310 -4.02 -1.08 22.31
CA LEU A 310 -4.06 -2.23 21.41
C LEU A 310 -5.47 -2.38 20.84
N ARG A 311 -5.61 -2.64 19.52
CA ARG A 311 -6.92 -2.87 18.88
C ARG A 311 -7.69 -3.98 19.60
N LYS A 312 -9.00 -3.79 19.83
CA LYS A 312 -9.87 -4.71 20.57
C LYS A 312 -9.74 -6.17 20.10
N LYS A 313 -9.74 -6.42 18.78
CA LYS A 313 -9.62 -7.77 18.23
C LYS A 313 -8.29 -8.43 18.59
N ILE A 314 -7.16 -7.70 18.54
CA ILE A 314 -5.84 -8.22 18.93
C ILE A 314 -5.81 -8.53 20.44
N LYS A 315 -6.33 -7.62 21.27
CA LYS A 315 -6.49 -7.84 22.73
C LYS A 315 -7.31 -9.09 23.05
N GLN A 316 -8.45 -9.29 22.38
CA GLN A 316 -9.30 -10.46 22.58
C GLN A 316 -8.62 -11.75 22.11
N SER A 317 -7.90 -11.72 20.97
CA SER A 317 -7.14 -12.88 20.50
C SER A 317 -6.01 -13.24 21.46
N PHE A 318 -5.33 -12.24 22.04
CA PHE A 318 -4.32 -12.45 23.07
C PHE A 318 -4.91 -13.13 24.31
N ALA A 319 -6.04 -12.62 24.82
CA ALA A 319 -6.72 -13.22 25.99
C ALA A 319 -7.13 -14.68 25.72
N ARG A 320 -7.74 -14.97 24.56
CA ARG A 320 -8.12 -16.34 24.16
C ARG A 320 -6.90 -17.27 24.03
N MET A 321 -5.80 -16.78 23.46
CA MET A 321 -4.57 -17.53 23.32
C MET A 321 -3.99 -17.91 24.70
N LEU A 322 -3.96 -16.97 25.64
CA LEU A 322 -3.53 -17.23 27.01
C LEU A 322 -4.45 -18.24 27.72
N ALA A 323 -5.77 -18.17 27.55
CA ALA A 323 -6.73 -19.13 28.13
C ALA A 323 -6.51 -20.56 27.63
N ASN A 324 -6.14 -20.72 26.37
CA ASN A 324 -5.92 -22.02 25.73
C ASN A 324 -4.49 -22.56 25.88
N ARG A 325 -3.66 -21.99 26.77
CA ARG A 325 -2.27 -22.43 27.06
C ARG A 325 -1.42 -22.69 25.80
N ARG A 326 -1.53 -21.80 24.78
CA ARG A 326 -0.70 -21.94 23.58
C ARG A 326 0.75 -21.61 23.85
N ASN A 327 1.64 -22.06 22.95
CA ASN A 327 3.09 -22.03 23.09
C ASN A 327 3.70 -20.63 23.30
N ASP A 328 4.90 -20.58 23.85
CA ASP A 328 5.64 -19.35 24.17
C ASP A 328 5.89 -18.45 22.96
N ALA A 329 6.07 -19.03 21.76
CA ALA A 329 6.25 -18.24 20.54
C ALA A 329 5.04 -17.34 20.24
N SER A 330 3.82 -17.87 20.45
CA SER A 330 2.59 -17.10 20.30
C SER A 330 2.46 -16.00 21.37
N ILE A 331 2.81 -16.31 22.61
CA ILE A 331 2.83 -15.34 23.73
C ILE A 331 3.82 -14.20 23.39
N ASN A 332 5.04 -14.53 22.99
CA ASN A 332 6.07 -13.56 22.63
C ASN A 332 5.64 -12.66 21.45
N SER A 333 4.89 -13.20 20.48
CA SER A 333 4.32 -12.41 19.38
C SER A 333 3.37 -11.32 19.90
N TYR A 334 2.46 -11.64 20.81
CA TYR A 334 1.55 -10.64 21.41
C TYR A 334 2.27 -9.65 22.33
N TYR A 335 3.30 -10.07 23.04
CA TYR A 335 4.19 -9.14 23.77
C TYR A 335 4.86 -8.15 22.81
N GLY A 336 5.26 -8.60 21.62
CA GLY A 336 5.77 -7.74 20.56
C GLY A 336 4.81 -6.60 20.21
N TRP A 337 3.52 -6.90 20.10
CA TRP A 337 2.47 -5.88 19.93
C TRP A 337 2.34 -4.96 21.15
N ALA A 338 2.27 -5.54 22.34
CA ALA A 338 2.02 -4.82 23.58
C ALA A 338 3.10 -3.79 23.93
N LYS A 339 4.36 -4.03 23.58
CA LYS A 339 5.49 -3.11 23.82
C LYS A 339 5.32 -1.73 23.17
N HIS A 340 4.49 -1.64 22.12
CA HIS A 340 4.31 -0.42 21.34
C HIS A 340 3.08 0.40 21.73
N CYS A 341 2.41 0.08 22.83
CA CYS A 341 1.22 0.80 23.32
C CYS A 341 1.15 0.87 24.85
N ASN A 342 0.17 1.59 25.40
CA ASN A 342 -0.07 1.71 26.84
C ASN A 342 -0.74 0.44 27.39
N SER A 343 0.02 -0.66 27.47
CA SER A 343 -0.48 -2.00 27.76
C SER A 343 -0.18 -2.52 29.17
N LYS A 344 0.56 -1.77 30.02
CA LYS A 344 1.00 -2.25 31.34
C LYS A 344 -0.16 -2.83 32.18
N HIS A 345 -1.26 -2.09 32.29
CA HIS A 345 -2.45 -2.56 33.03
C HIS A 345 -3.09 -3.79 32.36
N LEU A 346 -3.19 -3.81 31.03
CA LEU A 346 -3.72 -4.95 30.29
C LEU A 346 -2.87 -6.21 30.53
N LEU A 347 -1.56 -6.10 30.44
CA LEU A 347 -0.65 -7.22 30.68
C LEU A 347 -0.76 -7.72 32.11
N LYS A 348 -0.78 -6.81 33.10
CA LYS A 348 -1.00 -7.18 34.52
C LYS A 348 -2.29 -7.99 34.68
N LYS A 349 -3.42 -7.50 34.16
CA LYS A 349 -4.70 -8.21 34.22
C LYS A 349 -4.65 -9.59 33.55
N LEU A 350 -4.13 -9.69 32.32
CA LEU A 350 -4.14 -10.94 31.55
C LEU A 350 -3.17 -12.01 32.10
N LEU A 351 -2.14 -11.61 32.86
CA LEU A 351 -1.12 -12.51 33.40
C LEU A 351 -1.36 -12.86 34.85
N HIS A 352 -1.97 -11.95 35.67
CA HIS A 352 -2.27 -12.22 37.08
C HIS A 352 -3.54 -13.03 37.30
N ASP A 353 -4.53 -12.98 36.37
CA ASP A 353 -5.74 -13.83 36.47
C ASP A 353 -5.41 -15.34 36.27
N LYS A 354 -4.13 -15.74 36.24
CA LYS A 354 -3.68 -17.14 36.10
C LYS A 354 -2.91 -17.68 37.29
N THR A 355 -2.84 -16.94 38.40
CA THR A 355 -2.18 -17.39 39.63
C THR A 355 -3.21 -17.78 40.71
N VAL A 356 -4.44 -18.16 40.32
CA VAL A 356 -5.43 -18.82 41.20
C VAL A 356 -5.82 -20.15 40.58
#